data_b7d24e6c997672039959df16f3ad0a69
#
_entry.id   b7d24e6c997672039959df16f3ad0a69
#
_cell.length_a   1.000
_cell.length_b   1.000
_cell.length_c   1.000
_cell.angle_alpha   90.00
_cell.angle_beta   90.00
_cell.angle_gamma   90.00
#
_symmetry.space_group_name_H-M   'P 1'
#
loop_
_entity.id
_entity.type
_entity.pdbx_description
1 polymer ?
#
loop_
_entity_poly.entity_id
_entity_poly.type
_entity_poly.pdbx_seq_one_letter_code
_entity_poly.pdbx_strand_id
1 'polypeptide(L)'
;MRHSLLALSIAALLAGCNPAQETKTTTTPAAAEAVTAAETKAALSESERLNQWFETKYEEQLQMSPLQMTFLGRKDKQDQIDDVTEEAEDKQLAWAAASVEELKSQFDYSKLDTEAKTSYDLWIYQYEQSRDAAAFRVNTYVFNQMQGVHALLPQVLMNFHKVDEVVDMEAYVKRIGGIAKAIADLQQRAAKYAEAGVRPPRFAYEGVLEQVNNLLDGAPFKESDKDAPLWADAKAKVEALKKADKLDDKKAEQLLADAKSALTSQFQPSYEALSAFLTSELDKTQVNVTGVSTQPNGVAYYNHRLAQSTTTNLTADEIHQIGLNEVDRLTKEMNAIKDKVGFKGSLKEFFT
;
A
#
# COMPACT_ATOMS: atom_id res chain seq x y z
N MET A 1 -6.69 -9.17 -0.85
CA MET A 1 -6.41 -8.59 0.47
C MET A 1 -5.46 -7.39 0.34
N ARG A 2 -5.92 -6.34 -0.28
CA ARG A 2 -5.17 -5.11 -0.60
C ARG A 2 -5.90 -3.89 -0.03
N HIS A 3 -6.25 -3.84 1.25
CA HIS A 3 -7.31 -2.92 1.68
C HIS A 3 -6.98 -1.97 2.83
N SER A 4 -5.79 -2.04 3.41
CA SER A 4 -5.33 -0.96 4.30
C SER A 4 -4.30 -0.02 3.61
N LEU A 5 -3.85 -0.37 2.38
CA LEU A 5 -2.90 0.46 1.60
C LEU A 5 -3.45 0.85 0.21
N LEU A 6 -4.72 0.55 -0.11
CA LEU A 6 -5.28 0.66 -1.47
C LEU A 6 -6.27 1.81 -1.67
N ALA A 7 -6.44 2.68 -0.71
CA ALA A 7 -7.19 3.92 -0.94
C ALA A 7 -6.44 4.95 -1.84
N LEU A 8 -5.23 4.62 -2.32
CA LEU A 8 -4.32 5.61 -2.92
C LEU A 8 -3.95 5.41 -4.39
N SER A 9 -4.58 4.51 -5.13
CA SER A 9 -4.02 4.15 -6.45
C SER A 9 -4.82 4.58 -7.68
N ILE A 10 -5.81 5.48 -7.61
CA ILE A 10 -6.65 5.82 -8.78
C ILE A 10 -6.37 7.19 -9.40
N ALA A 11 -5.53 8.04 -8.82
CA ALA A 11 -5.21 9.35 -9.40
C ALA A 11 -4.11 9.34 -10.50
N ALA A 12 -3.54 8.21 -10.85
CA ALA A 12 -2.33 8.15 -11.71
C ALA A 12 -2.58 7.76 -13.19
N LEU A 13 -3.80 7.82 -13.72
CA LEU A 13 -4.09 7.34 -15.10
C LEU A 13 -4.66 8.39 -16.07
N LEU A 14 -4.43 9.68 -15.89
CA LEU A 14 -4.84 10.70 -16.86
C LEU A 14 -3.72 11.66 -17.28
N ALA A 15 -2.53 11.15 -17.60
CA ALA A 15 -1.55 11.89 -18.41
C ALA A 15 -1.57 11.33 -19.84
N GLY A 16 -2.52 11.77 -20.65
CA GLY A 16 -2.58 11.50 -22.08
C GLY A 16 -1.44 12.24 -22.81
N CYS A 17 -0.58 11.50 -23.46
CA CYS A 17 0.44 12.00 -24.38
C CYS A 17 -0.19 12.71 -25.56
N ASN A 18 0.14 13.98 -25.77
CA ASN A 18 -0.09 14.68 -27.02
C ASN A 18 1.26 14.91 -27.71
N PRO A 19 1.52 14.40 -28.93
CA PRO A 19 2.77 14.61 -29.61
C PRO A 19 2.82 16.03 -30.23
N ALA A 20 3.87 16.76 -29.91
CA ALA A 20 4.16 18.06 -30.50
C ALA A 20 4.42 17.95 -32.00
N GLN A 21 3.67 18.69 -32.80
CA GLN A 21 3.89 18.87 -34.23
C GLN A 21 4.75 20.11 -34.41
N GLU A 22 5.98 19.94 -34.88
CA GLU A 22 6.86 21.04 -35.30
C GLU A 22 6.35 21.65 -36.59
N THR A 23 5.93 22.90 -36.55
CA THR A 23 5.77 23.73 -37.75
C THR A 23 6.82 24.84 -37.79
N LYS A 24 7.73 24.74 -38.77
CA LYS A 24 8.65 25.80 -39.14
C LYS A 24 7.88 26.95 -39.72
N THR A 25 8.02 28.14 -39.15
CA THR A 25 7.57 29.36 -39.80
C THR A 25 8.70 30.38 -39.96
N THR A 26 8.87 30.82 -41.16
CA THR A 26 9.81 31.81 -41.68
C THR A 26 9.48 33.20 -41.15
N THR A 27 10.49 33.94 -40.74
CA THR A 27 10.44 35.32 -40.27
C THR A 27 10.31 36.32 -41.43
N THR A 28 9.43 37.31 -41.26
CA THR A 28 9.54 38.65 -41.88
C THR A 28 9.07 39.70 -40.86
N PRO A 29 9.79 40.80 -40.66
CA PRO A 29 9.49 41.77 -39.61
C PRO A 29 8.52 42.85 -40.08
N ALA A 30 7.49 43.13 -39.30
CA ALA A 30 6.66 44.32 -39.43
C ALA A 30 6.30 44.89 -38.05
N ALA A 31 6.69 46.13 -37.88
CA ALA A 31 6.20 47.24 -37.06
C ALA A 31 5.56 46.93 -35.69
N ALA A 32 6.17 47.54 -34.69
CA ALA A 32 5.68 47.64 -33.32
C ALA A 32 4.40 48.47 -33.23
N GLU A 33 3.32 47.85 -32.76
CA GLU A 33 2.25 48.53 -32.04
C GLU A 33 2.16 47.90 -30.64
N ALA A 34 2.45 48.72 -29.64
CA ALA A 34 2.33 48.36 -28.25
C ALA A 34 0.84 48.26 -27.87
N VAL A 35 0.28 47.06 -27.96
CA VAL A 35 -1.00 46.73 -27.33
C VAL A 35 -0.68 46.12 -25.99
N THR A 36 -0.86 46.89 -24.93
CA THR A 36 -0.93 46.39 -23.55
C THR A 36 -2.20 45.56 -23.41
N ALA A 37 -2.12 44.27 -23.80
CA ALA A 37 -3.10 43.28 -23.43
C ALA A 37 -2.80 42.87 -22.00
N ALA A 38 -3.53 43.43 -21.03
CA ALA A 38 -3.71 42.79 -19.74
C ALA A 38 -4.41 41.48 -20.05
N GLU A 39 -3.67 40.36 -20.05
CA GLU A 39 -4.24 39.02 -20.07
C GLU A 39 -5.06 38.90 -18.79
N THR A 40 -6.36 39.12 -18.90
CA THR A 40 -7.33 38.70 -17.86
C THR A 40 -7.27 37.19 -17.81
N LYS A 41 -6.53 36.65 -16.83
CA LYS A 41 -6.51 35.21 -16.55
C LYS A 41 -7.97 34.78 -16.40
N ALA A 42 -8.49 34.03 -17.34
CA ALA A 42 -9.87 33.55 -17.28
C ALA A 42 -10.08 32.86 -15.96
N ALA A 43 -11.20 33.13 -15.29
CA ALA A 43 -11.52 32.45 -14.03
C ALA A 43 -11.64 30.94 -14.32
N LEU A 44 -11.03 30.10 -13.46
CA LEU A 44 -11.09 28.65 -13.58
C LEU A 44 -12.55 28.18 -13.56
N SER A 45 -12.88 27.20 -14.37
CA SER A 45 -14.14 26.46 -14.29
C SER A 45 -14.28 25.76 -12.96
N GLU A 46 -15.48 25.37 -12.59
CA GLU A 46 -15.74 24.63 -11.35
C GLU A 46 -14.99 23.30 -11.33
N SER A 47 -14.91 22.57 -12.47
CA SER A 47 -14.15 21.33 -12.60
C SER A 47 -12.64 21.55 -12.44
N GLU A 48 -12.08 22.63 -13.00
CA GLU A 48 -10.66 22.96 -12.81
C GLU A 48 -10.34 23.34 -11.37
N ARG A 49 -11.22 24.06 -10.68
CA ARG A 49 -11.10 24.35 -9.25
C ARG A 49 -11.12 23.08 -8.41
N LEU A 50 -12.03 22.15 -8.73
CA LEU A 50 -12.14 20.86 -8.07
C LEU A 50 -10.86 20.02 -8.25
N ASN A 51 -10.32 19.96 -9.46
CA ASN A 51 -9.07 19.24 -9.73
C ASN A 51 -7.90 19.82 -8.92
N GLN A 52 -7.78 21.15 -8.82
CA GLN A 52 -6.75 21.78 -7.97
C GLN A 52 -6.94 21.45 -6.47
N TRP A 53 -8.18 21.34 -6.02
CA TRP A 53 -8.49 20.93 -4.67
C TRP A 53 -8.08 19.46 -4.44
N PHE A 54 -8.35 18.55 -5.38
CA PHE A 54 -7.89 17.15 -5.30
C PHE A 54 -6.36 17.05 -5.22
N GLU A 55 -5.63 17.83 -6.01
CA GLU A 55 -4.16 17.88 -5.93
C GLU A 55 -3.70 18.31 -4.54
N THR A 56 -4.35 19.30 -3.95
CA THR A 56 -4.05 19.76 -2.59
C THR A 56 -4.32 18.65 -1.57
N LYS A 57 -5.49 18.01 -1.65
CA LYS A 57 -5.86 16.91 -0.76
C LYS A 57 -4.97 15.69 -0.92
N TYR A 58 -4.53 15.40 -2.13
CA TYR A 58 -3.54 14.34 -2.38
C TYR A 58 -2.20 14.62 -1.70
N GLU A 59 -1.70 15.85 -1.78
CA GLU A 59 -0.48 16.24 -1.05
C GLU A 59 -0.66 16.17 0.48
N GLU A 60 -1.80 16.60 1.02
CA GLU A 60 -2.12 16.44 2.45
C GLU A 60 -2.10 14.97 2.87
N GLN A 61 -2.68 14.09 2.05
CA GLN A 61 -2.72 12.65 2.28
C GLN A 61 -1.31 12.02 2.22
N LEU A 62 -0.48 12.42 1.25
CA LEU A 62 0.91 11.99 1.14
C LEU A 62 1.73 12.37 2.38
N GLN A 63 1.45 13.53 3.00
CA GLN A 63 2.12 13.92 4.24
C GLN A 63 1.84 12.97 5.43
N MET A 64 0.79 12.17 5.36
CA MET A 64 0.46 11.15 6.36
C MET A 64 1.08 9.77 6.05
N SER A 65 1.67 9.58 4.86
CA SER A 65 2.25 8.30 4.43
C SER A 65 3.66 8.45 3.85
N PRO A 66 4.70 8.50 4.70
CA PRO A 66 6.10 8.46 4.27
C PRO A 66 6.45 7.28 3.33
N LEU A 67 5.79 6.14 3.51
CA LEU A 67 6.00 4.97 2.65
C LEU A 67 5.44 5.20 1.24
N GLN A 68 4.27 5.83 1.11
CA GLN A 68 3.71 6.16 -0.20
C GLN A 68 4.62 7.15 -0.96
N MET A 69 5.18 8.15 -0.27
CA MET A 69 6.19 9.03 -0.86
C MET A 69 7.39 8.24 -1.39
N THR A 70 7.86 7.24 -0.64
CA THR A 70 8.95 6.36 -1.08
C THR A 70 8.59 5.57 -2.34
N PHE A 71 7.38 5.01 -2.44
CA PHE A 71 6.92 4.30 -3.63
C PHE A 71 6.82 5.22 -4.86
N LEU A 72 6.51 6.49 -4.65
CA LEU A 72 6.52 7.52 -5.71
C LEU A 72 7.95 8.02 -6.06
N GLY A 73 8.97 7.54 -5.36
CA GLY A 73 10.34 7.96 -5.55
C GLY A 73 10.69 9.32 -4.93
N ARG A 74 9.80 9.88 -4.09
CA ARG A 74 10.03 11.11 -3.33
C ARG A 74 10.88 10.81 -2.10
N LYS A 75 11.75 11.75 -1.75
CA LYS A 75 12.64 11.65 -0.58
C LYS A 75 12.15 12.44 0.64
N ASP A 76 10.99 13.09 0.53
CA ASP A 76 10.35 13.75 1.67
C ASP A 76 10.04 12.71 2.77
N LYS A 77 10.38 13.01 4.02
CA LYS A 77 10.19 12.08 5.15
C LYS A 77 10.79 10.68 4.95
N GLN A 78 11.86 10.59 4.16
CA GLN A 78 12.51 9.32 3.84
C GLN A 78 13.10 8.62 5.09
N ASP A 79 13.23 9.33 6.20
CA ASP A 79 13.67 8.82 7.49
C ASP A 79 12.53 8.30 8.39
N GLN A 80 11.27 8.32 7.91
CA GLN A 80 10.08 7.95 8.67
C GLN A 80 9.38 6.72 8.09
N ILE A 81 8.62 6.06 8.95
CA ILE A 81 7.68 4.98 8.62
C ILE A 81 6.26 5.50 8.91
N ASP A 82 5.27 5.00 8.20
CA ASP A 82 3.86 5.30 8.46
C ASP A 82 3.49 4.94 9.90
N ASP A 83 2.69 5.80 10.54
CA ASP A 83 2.11 5.48 11.83
C ASP A 83 1.02 4.40 11.65
N VAL A 84 1.24 3.23 12.25
CA VAL A 84 0.39 2.04 12.11
C VAL A 84 -0.59 1.86 13.27
N THR A 85 -0.72 2.87 14.13
CA THR A 85 -1.62 2.84 15.31
C THR A 85 -3.09 3.02 14.91
N GLU A 86 -4.01 2.56 15.77
CA GLU A 86 -5.44 2.80 15.59
C GLU A 86 -5.76 4.30 15.66
N GLU A 87 -5.04 5.05 16.47
CA GLU A 87 -5.14 6.51 16.59
C GLU A 87 -4.78 7.22 15.27
N ALA A 88 -3.80 6.72 14.55
CA ALA A 88 -3.45 7.26 13.24
C ALA A 88 -4.54 6.96 12.20
N GLU A 89 -5.11 5.76 12.22
CA GLU A 89 -6.26 5.40 11.38
C GLU A 89 -7.47 6.31 11.68
N ASP A 90 -7.76 6.58 12.95
CA ASP A 90 -8.85 7.47 13.37
C ASP A 90 -8.62 8.91 12.92
N LYS A 91 -7.38 9.40 12.97
CA LYS A 91 -7.00 10.72 12.44
C LYS A 91 -7.17 10.80 10.92
N GLN A 92 -6.78 9.76 10.19
CA GLN A 92 -6.98 9.69 8.74
C GLN A 92 -8.47 9.68 8.39
N LEU A 93 -9.28 8.93 9.13
CA LEU A 93 -10.73 8.89 8.93
C LEU A 93 -11.38 10.24 9.23
N ALA A 94 -10.97 10.92 10.30
CA ALA A 94 -11.46 12.26 10.63
C ALA A 94 -11.07 13.29 9.57
N TRP A 95 -9.85 13.23 9.04
CA TRP A 95 -9.41 14.06 7.92
C TRP A 95 -10.25 13.80 6.65
N ALA A 96 -10.50 12.53 6.32
CA ALA A 96 -11.33 12.17 5.19
C ALA A 96 -12.79 12.68 5.36
N ALA A 97 -13.36 12.57 6.55
CA ALA A 97 -14.67 13.13 6.86
C ALA A 97 -14.71 14.65 6.65
N ALA A 98 -13.73 15.37 7.20
CA ALA A 98 -13.62 16.82 7.04
C ALA A 98 -13.46 17.23 5.57
N SER A 99 -12.68 16.49 4.79
CA SER A 99 -12.49 16.74 3.36
C SER A 99 -13.79 16.56 2.55
N VAL A 100 -14.65 15.61 2.91
CA VAL A 100 -15.97 15.42 2.28
C VAL A 100 -16.91 16.59 2.59
N GLU A 101 -16.92 17.09 3.83
CA GLU A 101 -17.71 18.29 4.19
C GLU A 101 -17.19 19.54 3.47
N GLU A 102 -15.87 19.69 3.35
CA GLU A 102 -15.24 20.75 2.58
C GLU A 102 -15.63 20.66 1.09
N LEU A 103 -15.54 19.48 0.49
CA LEU A 103 -15.94 19.21 -0.90
C LEU A 103 -17.38 19.64 -1.16
N LYS A 104 -18.32 19.20 -0.32
CA LYS A 104 -19.76 19.50 -0.44
C LYS A 104 -20.07 20.99 -0.27
N SER A 105 -19.31 21.70 0.56
CA SER A 105 -19.55 23.10 0.86
C SER A 105 -18.92 24.07 -0.17
N GLN A 106 -17.83 23.68 -0.82
CA GLN A 106 -17.04 24.56 -1.69
C GLN A 106 -17.37 24.43 -3.17
N PHE A 107 -17.98 23.30 -3.61
CA PHE A 107 -18.17 23.00 -5.02
C PHE A 107 -19.64 22.77 -5.36
N ASP A 108 -20.08 23.42 -6.42
CA ASP A 108 -21.42 23.26 -6.99
C ASP A 108 -21.41 22.06 -7.98
N TYR A 109 -21.94 20.91 -7.53
CA TYR A 109 -21.99 19.67 -8.29
C TYR A 109 -22.64 19.86 -9.67
N SER A 110 -23.64 20.76 -9.79
CA SER A 110 -24.35 20.99 -11.05
C SER A 110 -23.49 21.62 -12.15
N LYS A 111 -22.42 22.32 -11.77
CA LYS A 111 -21.47 23.00 -12.66
C LYS A 111 -20.27 22.14 -13.07
N LEU A 112 -20.14 20.95 -12.49
CA LEU A 112 -19.08 20.01 -12.82
C LEU A 112 -19.36 19.32 -14.15
N ASP A 113 -18.33 19.06 -14.93
CA ASP A 113 -18.39 18.16 -16.07
C ASP A 113 -18.53 16.68 -15.62
N THR A 114 -18.64 15.77 -16.57
CA THR A 114 -18.89 14.35 -16.28
C THR A 114 -17.73 13.68 -15.51
N GLU A 115 -16.49 14.00 -15.85
CA GLU A 115 -15.29 13.43 -15.20
C GLU A 115 -15.15 13.95 -13.78
N ALA A 116 -15.32 15.26 -13.60
CA ALA A 116 -15.27 15.90 -12.30
C ALA A 116 -16.40 15.41 -11.36
N LYS A 117 -17.61 15.17 -11.89
CA LYS A 117 -18.70 14.53 -11.13
C LYS A 117 -18.32 13.12 -10.65
N THR A 118 -17.74 12.32 -11.54
CA THR A 118 -17.27 10.97 -11.18
C THR A 118 -16.22 11.04 -10.08
N SER A 119 -15.24 11.94 -10.19
CA SER A 119 -14.20 12.13 -9.17
C SER A 119 -14.78 12.61 -7.83
N TYR A 120 -15.76 13.52 -7.87
CA TYR A 120 -16.49 14.00 -6.70
C TYR A 120 -17.22 12.85 -5.97
N ASP A 121 -17.97 12.05 -6.72
CA ASP A 121 -18.73 10.92 -6.18
C ASP A 121 -17.79 9.83 -5.63
N LEU A 122 -16.68 9.54 -6.31
CA LEU A 122 -15.66 8.59 -5.85
C LEU A 122 -14.98 9.03 -4.56
N TRP A 123 -14.73 10.34 -4.38
CA TRP A 123 -14.14 10.85 -3.14
C TRP A 123 -15.05 10.60 -1.94
N ILE A 124 -16.34 10.86 -2.09
CA ILE A 124 -17.34 10.58 -1.05
C ILE A 124 -17.44 9.07 -0.80
N TYR A 125 -17.54 8.28 -1.87
CA TYR A 125 -17.64 6.82 -1.78
C TYR A 125 -16.43 6.20 -1.03
N GLN A 126 -15.21 6.64 -1.31
CA GLN A 126 -14.01 6.15 -0.62
C GLN A 126 -14.04 6.44 0.89
N TYR A 127 -14.48 7.64 1.28
CA TYR A 127 -14.69 7.97 2.68
C TYR A 127 -15.74 7.06 3.32
N GLU A 128 -16.89 6.87 2.69
CA GLU A 128 -17.96 6.02 3.21
C GLU A 128 -17.48 4.58 3.39
N GLN A 129 -16.76 4.02 2.43
CA GLN A 129 -16.15 2.70 2.53
C GLN A 129 -15.16 2.61 3.70
N SER A 130 -14.33 3.62 3.91
CA SER A 130 -13.35 3.67 5.01
C SER A 130 -14.06 3.79 6.38
N ARG A 131 -15.09 4.62 6.48
CA ARG A 131 -15.94 4.77 7.66
C ARG A 131 -16.61 3.45 8.05
N ASP A 132 -17.22 2.78 7.09
CA ASP A 132 -17.95 1.53 7.33
C ASP A 132 -16.98 0.38 7.66
N ALA A 133 -15.78 0.36 7.07
CA ALA A 133 -14.72 -0.59 7.38
C ALA A 133 -14.17 -0.44 8.81
N ALA A 134 -14.20 0.76 9.38
CA ALA A 134 -13.70 1.01 10.73
C ALA A 134 -14.44 0.19 11.81
N ALA A 135 -15.74 -0.10 11.60
CA ALA A 135 -16.52 -0.97 12.48
C ALA A 135 -16.01 -2.42 12.56
N PHE A 136 -15.24 -2.85 11.55
CA PHE A 136 -14.69 -4.21 11.44
C PHE A 136 -13.18 -4.26 11.64
N ARG A 137 -12.56 -3.21 12.19
CA ARG A 137 -11.12 -3.12 12.41
C ARG A 137 -10.57 -4.35 13.15
N VAL A 138 -11.26 -4.77 14.21
CA VAL A 138 -10.86 -5.93 15.03
C VAL A 138 -10.90 -7.25 14.25
N ASN A 139 -11.74 -7.36 13.22
CA ASN A 139 -11.86 -8.59 12.41
C ASN A 139 -10.70 -8.78 11.41
N THR A 140 -9.80 -7.81 11.28
CA THR A 140 -8.66 -7.90 10.36
C THR A 140 -7.49 -8.65 11.01
N TYR A 141 -6.80 -9.49 10.23
CA TYR A 141 -5.59 -10.15 10.69
C TYR A 141 -4.40 -9.19 10.58
N VAL A 142 -3.82 -8.81 11.72
CA VAL A 142 -2.67 -7.89 11.79
C VAL A 142 -1.44 -8.51 11.13
N PHE A 143 -1.16 -9.78 11.44
CA PHE A 143 -0.06 -10.51 10.83
C PHE A 143 -0.59 -11.69 10.01
N ASN A 144 -0.08 -11.86 8.81
CA ASN A 144 -0.34 -13.01 7.94
C ASN A 144 0.84 -13.21 6.98
N GLN A 145 1.00 -14.44 6.47
CA GLN A 145 2.13 -14.82 5.62
C GLN A 145 2.05 -14.32 4.17
N MET A 146 0.89 -13.81 3.74
CA MET A 146 0.73 -13.40 2.34
C MET A 146 1.18 -11.96 2.08
N GLN A 147 0.77 -11.03 2.94
CA GLN A 147 1.00 -9.59 2.77
C GLN A 147 1.22 -8.91 4.13
N GLY A 148 1.90 -9.59 5.04
CA GLY A 148 2.13 -9.09 6.39
C GLY A 148 3.10 -7.91 6.39
N VAL A 149 2.78 -6.90 7.19
CA VAL A 149 3.60 -5.68 7.35
C VAL A 149 5.01 -6.00 7.84
N HIS A 150 5.18 -7.08 8.64
CA HIS A 150 6.47 -7.57 9.13
C HIS A 150 7.46 -7.94 8.01
N ALA A 151 6.96 -8.40 6.86
CA ALA A 151 7.78 -8.68 5.68
C ALA A 151 7.84 -7.49 4.71
N LEU A 152 6.74 -6.73 4.59
CA LEU A 152 6.64 -5.59 3.68
C LEU A 152 7.61 -4.46 4.05
N LEU A 153 7.70 -4.07 5.33
CA LEU A 153 8.54 -2.93 5.73
C LEU A 153 10.03 -3.16 5.45
N PRO A 154 10.64 -4.32 5.78
CA PRO A 154 12.01 -4.61 5.36
C PRO A 154 12.18 -4.62 3.84
N GLN A 155 11.21 -5.16 3.08
CA GLN A 155 11.26 -5.14 1.61
C GLN A 155 11.22 -3.73 1.04
N VAL A 156 10.41 -2.83 1.61
CA VAL A 156 10.39 -1.42 1.19
C VAL A 156 11.75 -0.78 1.42
N LEU A 157 12.37 -1.04 2.56
CA LEU A 157 13.68 -0.50 2.88
C LEU A 157 14.76 -1.01 1.91
N MET A 158 14.75 -2.29 1.56
CA MET A 158 15.72 -2.87 0.62
C MET A 158 15.46 -2.44 -0.84
N ASN A 159 14.21 -2.46 -1.30
CA ASN A 159 13.91 -2.37 -2.73
C ASN A 159 13.48 -0.96 -3.20
N PHE A 160 12.95 -0.12 -2.31
CA PHE A 160 12.38 1.17 -2.69
C PHE A 160 13.08 2.37 -2.04
N HIS A 161 13.78 2.17 -0.91
CA HIS A 161 14.57 3.24 -0.29
C HIS A 161 15.86 3.46 -1.09
N LYS A 162 15.84 4.44 -1.98
CA LYS A 162 17.01 4.82 -2.79
C LYS A 162 18.02 5.54 -1.93
N VAL A 163 19.30 5.16 -2.07
CA VAL A 163 20.44 5.78 -1.42
C VAL A 163 21.37 6.33 -2.49
N ASP A 164 21.22 7.62 -2.78
CA ASP A 164 22.04 8.34 -3.75
C ASP A 164 23.04 9.24 -3.05
N GLU A 165 22.79 9.66 -1.81
CA GLU A 165 23.60 10.57 -1.00
C GLU A 165 23.77 10.02 0.44
N VAL A 166 24.73 10.58 1.18
CA VAL A 166 24.98 10.20 2.58
C VAL A 166 23.74 10.36 3.46
N VAL A 167 23.00 11.44 3.27
CA VAL A 167 21.76 11.72 4.03
C VAL A 167 20.68 10.64 3.80
N ASP A 168 20.64 10.03 2.63
CA ASP A 168 19.71 8.94 2.34
C ASP A 168 20.08 7.68 3.15
N MET A 169 21.38 7.41 3.32
CA MET A 169 21.82 6.29 4.15
C MET A 169 21.58 6.56 5.64
N GLU A 170 21.73 7.79 6.10
CA GLU A 170 21.34 8.18 7.46
C GLU A 170 19.82 8.00 7.68
N ALA A 171 19.00 8.33 6.68
CA ALA A 171 17.56 8.09 6.70
C ALA A 171 17.24 6.58 6.71
N TYR A 172 17.98 5.77 5.95
CA TYR A 172 17.88 4.31 5.96
C TYR A 172 18.06 3.75 7.39
N VAL A 173 19.12 4.19 8.09
CA VAL A 173 19.40 3.75 9.46
C VAL A 173 18.25 4.13 10.41
N LYS A 174 17.70 5.34 10.32
CA LYS A 174 16.55 5.75 11.13
C LYS A 174 15.32 4.91 10.85
N ARG A 175 15.07 4.54 9.59
CA ARG A 175 13.95 3.67 9.21
C ARG A 175 14.04 2.27 9.82
N ILE A 176 15.23 1.72 10.06
CA ILE A 176 15.38 0.45 10.78
C ILE A 176 14.70 0.55 12.16
N GLY A 177 14.96 1.62 12.91
CA GLY A 177 14.29 1.88 14.18
C GLY A 177 12.78 2.14 14.06
N GLY A 178 12.38 2.85 13.00
CA GLY A 178 10.97 3.07 12.68
C GLY A 178 10.22 1.77 12.41
N ILE A 179 10.83 0.83 11.68
CA ILE A 179 10.28 -0.51 11.44
C ILE A 179 10.12 -1.26 12.77
N ALA A 180 11.15 -1.24 13.62
CA ALA A 180 11.10 -1.90 14.92
C ALA A 180 9.93 -1.39 15.79
N LYS A 181 9.72 -0.07 15.81
CA LYS A 181 8.58 0.55 16.50
C LYS A 181 7.25 0.10 15.90
N ALA A 182 7.10 0.17 14.58
CA ALA A 182 5.86 -0.23 13.89
C ALA A 182 5.49 -1.70 14.17
N ILE A 183 6.48 -2.60 14.19
CA ILE A 183 6.25 -4.01 14.55
C ILE A 183 5.80 -4.17 16.00
N ALA A 184 6.37 -3.41 16.94
CA ALA A 184 5.94 -3.43 18.34
C ALA A 184 4.50 -2.91 18.52
N ASP A 185 4.13 -1.82 17.85
CA ASP A 185 2.77 -1.26 17.86
C ASP A 185 1.76 -2.27 17.28
N LEU A 186 2.09 -2.89 16.14
CA LEU A 186 1.25 -3.92 15.51
C LEU A 186 1.14 -5.19 16.36
N GLN A 187 2.20 -5.57 17.09
CA GLN A 187 2.14 -6.72 18.02
C GLN A 187 1.17 -6.44 19.16
N GLN A 188 1.17 -5.24 19.76
CA GLN A 188 0.20 -4.85 20.79
C GLN A 188 -1.23 -4.90 20.24
N ARG A 189 -1.44 -4.40 19.02
CA ARG A 189 -2.73 -4.47 18.32
C ARG A 189 -3.16 -5.92 18.07
N ALA A 190 -2.26 -6.80 17.63
CA ALA A 190 -2.55 -8.22 17.44
C ALA A 190 -2.92 -8.91 18.75
N ALA A 191 -2.25 -8.59 19.86
CA ALA A 191 -2.57 -9.10 21.20
C ALA A 191 -3.98 -8.65 21.63
N LYS A 192 -4.32 -7.38 21.48
CA LYS A 192 -5.67 -6.83 21.73
C LYS A 192 -6.75 -7.57 20.93
N TYR A 193 -6.50 -7.85 19.65
CA TYR A 193 -7.46 -8.56 18.80
C TYR A 193 -7.57 -10.04 19.16
N ALA A 194 -6.46 -10.66 19.56
CA ALA A 194 -6.45 -12.02 20.06
C ALA A 194 -7.27 -12.17 21.35
N GLU A 195 -7.21 -11.19 22.28
CA GLU A 195 -8.07 -11.13 23.47
C GLU A 195 -9.56 -11.00 23.09
N ALA A 196 -9.86 -10.26 22.02
CA ALA A 196 -11.21 -10.15 21.46
C ALA A 196 -11.67 -11.42 20.69
N GLY A 197 -10.86 -12.47 20.61
CA GLY A 197 -11.18 -13.74 19.96
C GLY A 197 -10.84 -13.78 18.47
N VAL A 198 -10.11 -12.80 17.93
CA VAL A 198 -9.72 -12.75 16.52
C VAL A 198 -8.25 -13.14 16.37
N ARG A 199 -8.01 -14.32 15.82
CA ARG A 199 -6.69 -14.88 15.51
C ARG A 199 -6.65 -15.37 14.06
N PRO A 200 -5.55 -15.15 13.33
CA PRO A 200 -5.31 -15.87 12.08
C PRO A 200 -5.30 -17.38 12.29
N PRO A 201 -5.53 -18.16 11.23
CA PRO A 201 -5.30 -19.60 11.27
C PRO A 201 -3.85 -19.95 11.64
N ARG A 202 -3.63 -21.14 12.18
CA ARG A 202 -2.32 -21.62 12.62
C ARG A 202 -1.25 -21.50 11.53
N PHE A 203 -1.55 -21.96 10.32
CA PHE A 203 -0.61 -21.90 9.19
C PHE A 203 -0.16 -20.45 8.85
N ALA A 204 -1.00 -19.45 9.11
CA ALA A 204 -0.63 -18.07 8.88
C ALA A 204 0.42 -17.58 9.89
N TYR A 205 0.27 -17.94 11.17
CA TYR A 205 1.28 -17.64 12.18
C TYR A 205 2.58 -18.41 11.95
N GLU A 206 2.49 -19.70 11.58
CA GLU A 206 3.67 -20.51 11.23
C GLU A 206 4.44 -19.90 10.04
N GLY A 207 3.73 -19.43 9.01
CA GLY A 207 4.35 -18.75 7.88
C GLY A 207 4.98 -17.39 8.25
N VAL A 208 4.38 -16.62 9.18
CA VAL A 208 5.00 -15.38 9.69
C VAL A 208 6.26 -15.70 10.49
N LEU A 209 6.25 -16.74 11.33
CA LEU A 209 7.42 -17.17 12.09
C LEU A 209 8.58 -17.59 11.16
N GLU A 210 8.28 -18.32 10.09
CA GLU A 210 9.29 -18.65 9.07
C GLU A 210 9.87 -17.40 8.42
N GLN A 211 9.05 -16.43 8.04
CA GLN A 211 9.51 -15.17 7.44
C GLN A 211 10.36 -14.35 8.40
N VAL A 212 10.00 -14.28 9.69
CA VAL A 212 10.80 -13.62 10.71
C VAL A 212 12.15 -14.32 10.89
N ASN A 213 12.16 -15.64 10.96
CA ASN A 213 13.40 -16.42 11.07
C ASN A 213 14.32 -16.14 9.88
N ASN A 214 13.78 -16.06 8.66
CA ASN A 214 14.55 -15.74 7.45
C ASN A 214 15.13 -14.32 7.47
N LEU A 215 14.42 -13.34 8.04
CA LEU A 215 14.91 -11.96 8.19
C LEU A 215 16.07 -11.86 9.20
N LEU A 216 16.08 -12.72 10.22
CA LEU A 216 17.12 -12.76 11.27
C LEU A 216 18.21 -13.81 10.99
N ASP A 217 18.21 -14.45 9.80
CA ASP A 217 19.16 -15.52 9.48
C ASP A 217 20.48 -14.96 8.95
N GLY A 218 21.51 -14.88 9.79
CA GLY A 218 22.85 -14.45 9.45
C GLY A 218 23.39 -13.30 10.33
N ALA A 219 24.57 -12.80 9.95
CA ALA A 219 25.15 -11.63 10.58
C ALA A 219 24.28 -10.38 10.31
N PRO A 220 24.15 -9.41 11.21
CA PRO A 220 24.82 -9.30 12.50
C PRO A 220 24.05 -9.94 13.66
N PHE A 221 22.94 -10.63 13.40
CA PHE A 221 22.01 -11.18 14.42
C PHE A 221 22.57 -12.44 15.10
N LYS A 222 23.39 -13.19 14.39
CA LYS A 222 24.09 -14.36 14.88
C LYS A 222 25.48 -14.46 14.25
N GLU A 223 26.38 -15.22 14.86
CA GLU A 223 27.67 -15.53 14.27
C GLU A 223 27.45 -16.39 13.00
N SER A 224 27.87 -15.86 11.85
CA SER A 224 27.64 -16.48 10.55
C SER A 224 28.51 -15.83 9.48
N ASP A 225 28.97 -16.62 8.53
CA ASP A 225 29.61 -16.13 7.27
C ASP A 225 28.60 -15.55 6.30
N LYS A 226 27.29 -15.82 6.49
CA LYS A 226 26.20 -15.27 5.70
C LYS A 226 25.66 -14.02 6.37
N ASP A 227 25.42 -12.98 5.59
CA ASP A 227 24.72 -11.78 6.03
C ASP A 227 23.20 -12.00 6.03
N ALA A 228 22.54 -11.44 7.02
CA ALA A 228 21.09 -11.28 7.00
C ALA A 228 20.69 -10.25 5.93
N PRO A 229 19.46 -10.36 5.35
CA PRO A 229 19.07 -9.55 4.18
C PRO A 229 19.28 -8.04 4.32
N LEU A 230 18.84 -7.44 5.43
CA LEU A 230 18.97 -6.00 5.67
C LEU A 230 20.43 -5.58 5.88
N TRP A 231 21.26 -6.43 6.47
CA TRP A 231 22.66 -6.14 6.65
C TRP A 231 23.43 -6.20 5.33
N ALA A 232 23.13 -7.19 4.49
CA ALA A 232 23.68 -7.28 3.14
C ALA A 232 23.33 -6.05 2.31
N ASP A 233 22.08 -5.61 2.37
CA ASP A 233 21.57 -4.43 1.66
C ASP A 233 22.26 -3.14 2.16
N ALA A 234 22.38 -2.95 3.47
CA ALA A 234 23.06 -1.80 4.06
C ALA A 234 24.53 -1.71 3.60
N LYS A 235 25.26 -2.84 3.61
CA LYS A 235 26.65 -2.90 3.10
C LYS A 235 26.72 -2.57 1.61
N ALA A 236 25.81 -3.10 0.80
CA ALA A 236 25.79 -2.84 -0.63
C ALA A 236 25.52 -1.35 -0.94
N LYS A 237 24.60 -0.71 -0.21
CA LYS A 237 24.28 0.72 -0.36
C LYS A 237 25.47 1.62 0.03
N VAL A 238 26.14 1.34 1.17
CA VAL A 238 27.34 2.07 1.59
C VAL A 238 28.48 1.90 0.58
N GLU A 239 28.70 0.68 0.08
CA GLU A 239 29.71 0.42 -0.93
C GLU A 239 29.42 1.15 -2.26
N ALA A 240 28.15 1.26 -2.64
CA ALA A 240 27.73 2.03 -3.82
C ALA A 240 28.05 3.53 -3.67
N LEU A 241 27.82 4.13 -2.50
CA LEU A 241 28.20 5.51 -2.21
C LEU A 241 29.72 5.72 -2.26
N LYS A 242 30.52 4.75 -1.74
CA LYS A 242 31.98 4.79 -1.84
C LYS A 242 32.45 4.76 -3.29
N LYS A 243 31.93 3.85 -4.10
CA LYS A 243 32.27 3.76 -5.54
C LYS A 243 31.87 5.00 -6.34
N ALA A 244 30.92 5.76 -5.86
CA ALA A 244 30.49 7.03 -6.44
C ALA A 244 31.28 8.24 -5.90
N ASP A 245 32.33 8.04 -5.09
CA ASP A 245 33.12 9.08 -4.42
C ASP A 245 32.28 10.05 -3.55
N LYS A 246 31.18 9.55 -2.96
CA LYS A 246 30.22 10.35 -2.16
C LYS A 246 30.46 10.28 -0.65
N LEU A 247 31.36 9.39 -0.19
CA LEU A 247 31.75 9.29 1.21
C LEU A 247 33.16 8.70 1.34
N ASP A 248 33.85 9.11 2.39
CA ASP A 248 35.14 8.56 2.77
C ASP A 248 35.04 7.27 3.60
N ASP A 249 36.17 6.60 3.83
CA ASP A 249 36.21 5.34 4.59
C ASP A 249 35.72 5.52 6.03
N LYS A 250 36.04 6.62 6.69
CA LYS A 250 35.61 6.90 8.06
C LYS A 250 34.12 7.05 8.17
N LYS A 251 33.48 7.78 7.25
CA LYS A 251 32.03 7.94 7.23
C LYS A 251 31.34 6.63 6.84
N ALA A 252 31.95 5.84 5.95
CA ALA A 252 31.44 4.51 5.61
C ALA A 252 31.41 3.57 6.83
N GLU A 253 32.51 3.49 7.57
CA GLU A 253 32.59 2.72 8.81
C GLU A 253 31.55 3.18 9.84
N GLN A 254 31.35 4.50 10.00
CA GLN A 254 30.36 5.05 10.91
C GLN A 254 28.94 4.63 10.50
N LEU A 255 28.56 4.77 9.22
CA LEU A 255 27.24 4.41 8.73
C LEU A 255 26.95 2.90 8.89
N LEU A 256 27.95 2.06 8.65
CA LEU A 256 27.82 0.62 8.88
C LEU A 256 27.70 0.29 10.37
N ALA A 257 28.45 0.97 11.24
CA ALA A 257 28.34 0.80 12.68
C ALA A 257 26.94 1.21 13.18
N ASP A 258 26.41 2.33 12.68
CA ASP A 258 25.06 2.82 13.03
C ASP A 258 23.98 1.86 12.53
N ALA A 259 24.08 1.37 11.29
CA ALA A 259 23.16 0.38 10.74
C ALA A 259 23.20 -0.93 11.54
N LYS A 260 24.39 -1.44 11.86
CA LYS A 260 24.56 -2.63 12.70
C LYS A 260 23.93 -2.43 14.08
N SER A 261 24.18 -1.28 14.70
CA SER A 261 23.60 -0.94 16.01
C SER A 261 22.07 -0.90 15.94
N ALA A 262 21.47 -0.24 14.95
CA ALA A 262 20.01 -0.20 14.78
C ALA A 262 19.43 -1.60 14.54
N LEU A 263 20.09 -2.43 13.74
CA LEU A 263 19.66 -3.81 13.50
C LEU A 263 19.68 -4.67 14.78
N THR A 264 20.78 -4.61 15.55
CA THR A 264 20.94 -5.50 16.73
C THR A 264 20.25 -4.99 17.99
N SER A 265 20.12 -3.65 18.16
CA SER A 265 19.54 -3.08 19.38
C SER A 265 18.07 -2.69 19.29
N GLN A 266 17.51 -2.60 18.06
CA GLN A 266 16.12 -2.19 17.84
C GLN A 266 15.35 -3.23 17.01
N PHE A 267 15.82 -3.53 15.79
CA PHE A 267 15.13 -4.43 14.88
C PHE A 267 15.05 -5.86 15.43
N GLN A 268 16.18 -6.44 15.79
CA GLN A 268 16.24 -7.82 16.31
C GLN A 268 15.32 -8.04 17.53
N PRO A 269 15.41 -7.21 18.60
CA PRO A 269 14.54 -7.42 19.76
C PRO A 269 13.05 -7.32 19.44
N SER A 270 12.66 -6.43 18.52
CA SER A 270 11.27 -6.27 18.11
C SER A 270 10.74 -7.50 17.37
N TYR A 271 11.53 -8.07 16.44
CA TYR A 271 11.15 -9.28 15.72
C TYR A 271 11.22 -10.55 16.56
N GLU A 272 12.14 -10.63 17.52
CA GLU A 272 12.19 -11.71 18.52
C GLU A 272 10.97 -11.67 19.44
N ALA A 273 10.55 -10.47 19.88
CA ALA A 273 9.32 -10.29 20.66
C ALA A 273 8.08 -10.70 19.84
N LEU A 274 8.01 -10.34 18.56
CA LEU A 274 6.95 -10.79 17.66
C LEU A 274 6.94 -12.34 17.56
N SER A 275 8.10 -12.98 17.37
CA SER A 275 8.20 -14.44 17.32
C SER A 275 7.72 -15.08 18.63
N ALA A 276 8.12 -14.54 19.77
CA ALA A 276 7.70 -15.03 21.07
C ALA A 276 6.18 -14.92 21.26
N PHE A 277 5.60 -13.78 20.89
CA PHE A 277 4.14 -13.56 20.91
C PHE A 277 3.41 -14.58 20.04
N LEU A 278 3.77 -14.69 18.76
CA LEU A 278 3.11 -15.60 17.82
C LEU A 278 3.22 -17.05 18.28
N THR A 279 4.40 -17.46 18.78
CA THR A 279 4.62 -18.81 19.33
C THR A 279 3.69 -19.07 20.52
N SER A 280 3.51 -18.11 21.43
CA SER A 280 2.61 -18.24 22.58
C SER A 280 1.13 -18.34 22.22
N GLU A 281 0.77 -17.87 21.02
CA GLU A 281 -0.61 -17.89 20.51
C GLU A 281 -0.92 -19.12 19.64
N LEU A 282 0.10 -19.89 19.16
CA LEU A 282 -0.09 -21.01 18.22
C LEU A 282 -1.13 -22.04 18.70
N ASP A 283 -1.10 -22.44 19.96
CA ASP A 283 -2.01 -23.47 20.50
C ASP A 283 -3.45 -22.94 20.66
N LYS A 284 -3.65 -21.63 20.56
CA LYS A 284 -4.97 -20.99 20.60
C LYS A 284 -5.54 -20.75 19.20
N THR A 285 -4.79 -21.06 18.15
CA THR A 285 -5.19 -20.87 16.76
C THR A 285 -5.90 -22.11 16.21
N GLN A 286 -6.73 -21.91 15.18
CA GLN A 286 -7.44 -23.00 14.51
C GLN A 286 -6.52 -23.75 13.55
N VAL A 287 -6.41 -25.06 13.70
CA VAL A 287 -5.75 -25.97 12.76
C VAL A 287 -6.67 -26.22 11.55
N ASN A 288 -7.95 -26.51 11.81
CA ASN A 288 -8.98 -26.67 10.79
C ASN A 288 -9.71 -25.35 10.58
N VAL A 289 -9.45 -24.72 9.45
CA VAL A 289 -9.96 -23.37 9.13
C VAL A 289 -11.43 -23.44 8.75
N THR A 290 -12.26 -22.67 9.45
CA THR A 290 -13.72 -22.60 9.22
C THR A 290 -14.15 -21.28 8.59
N GLY A 291 -13.24 -20.40 8.24
CA GLY A 291 -13.48 -19.09 7.63
C GLY A 291 -13.78 -17.98 8.64
N VAL A 292 -13.79 -16.74 8.14
CA VAL A 292 -13.97 -15.53 8.97
C VAL A 292 -15.34 -15.39 9.60
N SER A 293 -16.36 -16.10 9.09
CA SER A 293 -17.71 -16.10 9.66
C SER A 293 -17.78 -16.63 11.09
N THR A 294 -16.78 -17.38 11.54
CA THR A 294 -16.66 -17.88 12.91
C THR A 294 -16.05 -16.90 13.91
N GLN A 295 -15.51 -15.78 13.42
CA GLN A 295 -15.04 -14.70 14.29
C GLN A 295 -16.21 -14.00 15.01
N PRO A 296 -15.98 -13.31 16.13
CA PRO A 296 -16.97 -12.38 16.67
C PRO A 296 -17.41 -11.38 15.60
N ASN A 297 -18.72 -11.22 15.42
CA ASN A 297 -19.32 -10.42 14.33
C ASN A 297 -18.88 -10.84 12.90
N GLY A 298 -18.40 -12.07 12.73
CA GLY A 298 -17.76 -12.56 11.50
C GLY A 298 -18.66 -12.61 10.29
N VAL A 299 -19.96 -12.90 10.46
CA VAL A 299 -20.95 -12.91 9.35
C VAL A 299 -21.14 -11.50 8.80
N ALA A 300 -21.29 -10.49 9.66
CA ALA A 300 -21.41 -9.11 9.24
C ALA A 300 -20.13 -8.61 8.57
N TYR A 301 -18.97 -8.97 9.12
CA TYR A 301 -17.67 -8.69 8.50
C TYR A 301 -17.54 -9.33 7.12
N TYR A 302 -17.94 -10.59 6.95
CA TYR A 302 -17.89 -11.27 5.66
C TYR A 302 -18.77 -10.58 4.62
N ASN A 303 -20.02 -10.23 4.99
CA ASN A 303 -20.93 -9.52 4.10
C ASN A 303 -20.42 -8.13 3.72
N HIS A 304 -19.86 -7.38 4.68
CA HIS A 304 -19.20 -6.11 4.41
C HIS A 304 -18.06 -6.28 3.40
N ARG A 305 -17.22 -7.33 3.56
CA ARG A 305 -16.13 -7.63 2.64
C ARG A 305 -16.63 -8.01 1.24
N LEU A 306 -17.75 -8.74 1.13
CA LEU A 306 -18.38 -9.03 -0.16
C LEU A 306 -18.82 -7.74 -0.86
N ALA A 307 -19.55 -6.87 -0.16
CA ALA A 307 -20.03 -5.61 -0.70
C ALA A 307 -18.86 -4.73 -1.17
N GLN A 308 -17.79 -4.61 -0.37
CA GLN A 308 -16.58 -3.89 -0.78
C GLN A 308 -15.90 -4.48 -2.02
N SER A 309 -15.82 -5.82 -2.11
CA SER A 309 -15.08 -6.48 -3.19
C SER A 309 -15.83 -6.51 -4.51
N THR A 310 -17.17 -6.54 -4.45
CA THR A 310 -18.05 -6.61 -5.63
C THR A 310 -18.63 -5.26 -6.03
N THR A 311 -18.56 -4.26 -5.14
CA THR A 311 -19.27 -2.97 -5.28
C THR A 311 -20.78 -3.12 -5.46
N THR A 312 -21.35 -4.21 -4.93
CA THR A 312 -22.78 -4.55 -5.00
C THR A 312 -23.33 -4.89 -3.62
N ASN A 313 -24.66 -4.96 -3.52
CA ASN A 313 -25.37 -5.42 -2.32
C ASN A 313 -25.81 -6.90 -2.42
N LEU A 314 -25.16 -7.68 -3.29
CA LEU A 314 -25.48 -9.09 -3.47
C LEU A 314 -25.09 -9.90 -2.22
N THR A 315 -25.92 -10.85 -1.88
CA THR A 315 -25.67 -11.84 -0.81
C THR A 315 -24.62 -12.86 -1.26
N ALA A 316 -24.02 -13.58 -0.31
CA ALA A 316 -23.08 -14.66 -0.60
C ALA A 316 -23.71 -15.74 -1.50
N ASP A 317 -24.97 -16.09 -1.25
CA ASP A 317 -25.70 -17.12 -2.03
C ASP A 317 -25.97 -16.65 -3.47
N GLU A 318 -26.37 -15.39 -3.67
CA GLU A 318 -26.54 -14.80 -5.00
C GLU A 318 -25.22 -14.77 -5.78
N ILE A 319 -24.14 -14.35 -5.15
CA ILE A 319 -22.79 -14.36 -5.76
C ILE A 319 -22.37 -15.78 -6.13
N HIS A 320 -22.60 -16.75 -5.23
CA HIS A 320 -22.30 -18.17 -5.49
C HIS A 320 -23.11 -18.70 -6.68
N GLN A 321 -24.41 -18.38 -6.74
CA GLN A 321 -25.27 -18.82 -7.85
C GLN A 321 -24.84 -18.19 -9.18
N ILE A 322 -24.44 -16.90 -9.19
CA ILE A 322 -23.84 -16.26 -10.37
C ILE A 322 -22.60 -17.03 -10.81
N GLY A 323 -21.72 -17.38 -9.86
CA GLY A 323 -20.52 -18.16 -10.15
C GLY A 323 -20.83 -19.52 -10.79
N LEU A 324 -21.81 -20.26 -10.26
CA LEU A 324 -22.25 -21.56 -10.84
C LEU A 324 -22.78 -21.39 -12.26
N ASN A 325 -23.62 -20.38 -12.49
CA ASN A 325 -24.20 -20.11 -13.80
C ASN A 325 -23.11 -19.74 -14.83
N GLU A 326 -22.13 -18.92 -14.43
CA GLU A 326 -21.02 -18.50 -15.30
C GLU A 326 -20.07 -19.67 -15.62
N VAL A 327 -19.77 -20.53 -14.65
CA VAL A 327 -18.99 -21.75 -14.91
C VAL A 327 -19.69 -22.65 -15.93
N ASP A 328 -20.99 -22.86 -15.78
CA ASP A 328 -21.78 -23.65 -16.75
C ASP A 328 -21.80 -23.00 -18.14
N ARG A 329 -22.04 -21.69 -18.22
CA ARG A 329 -22.03 -20.93 -19.49
C ARG A 329 -20.68 -21.03 -20.18
N LEU A 330 -19.60 -20.70 -19.47
CA LEU A 330 -18.24 -20.73 -20.03
C LEU A 330 -17.82 -22.14 -20.44
N THR A 331 -18.18 -23.17 -19.66
CA THR A 331 -17.91 -24.57 -20.00
C THR A 331 -18.57 -24.99 -21.31
N LYS A 332 -19.85 -24.58 -21.50
CA LYS A 332 -20.59 -24.82 -22.75
C LYS A 332 -19.92 -24.11 -23.94
N GLU A 333 -19.53 -22.85 -23.78
CA GLU A 333 -18.85 -22.08 -24.82
C GLU A 333 -17.49 -22.69 -25.19
N MET A 334 -16.68 -23.09 -24.20
CA MET A 334 -15.39 -23.75 -24.42
C MET A 334 -15.57 -25.09 -25.19
N ASN A 335 -16.56 -25.89 -24.83
CA ASN A 335 -16.88 -27.12 -25.56
C ASN A 335 -17.31 -26.83 -27.00
N ALA A 336 -18.13 -25.81 -27.23
CA ALA A 336 -18.53 -25.41 -28.58
C ALA A 336 -17.33 -24.97 -29.44
N ILE A 337 -16.38 -24.21 -28.85
CA ILE A 337 -15.14 -23.85 -29.54
C ILE A 337 -14.30 -25.09 -29.85
N LYS A 338 -14.11 -25.99 -28.88
CA LYS A 338 -13.40 -27.28 -29.06
C LYS A 338 -13.98 -28.10 -30.21
N ASP A 339 -15.32 -28.22 -30.23
CA ASP A 339 -16.02 -28.99 -31.29
C ASP A 339 -15.92 -28.29 -32.64
N LYS A 340 -15.98 -26.95 -32.69
CA LYS A 340 -15.82 -26.17 -33.93
C LYS A 340 -14.45 -26.35 -34.59
N VAL A 341 -13.40 -26.52 -33.80
CA VAL A 341 -12.05 -26.79 -34.32
C VAL A 341 -11.80 -28.30 -34.59
N GLY A 342 -12.81 -29.14 -34.36
CA GLY A 342 -12.76 -30.59 -34.69
C GLY A 342 -12.05 -31.47 -33.66
N PHE A 343 -11.72 -30.94 -32.47
CA PHE A 343 -11.07 -31.73 -31.42
C PHE A 343 -12.06 -32.67 -30.75
N LYS A 344 -11.72 -33.98 -30.65
CA LYS A 344 -12.65 -35.01 -30.14
C LYS A 344 -12.43 -35.42 -28.70
N GLY A 345 -11.38 -34.92 -28.04
CA GLY A 345 -11.08 -35.19 -26.63
C GLY A 345 -11.88 -34.34 -25.65
N SER A 346 -11.61 -34.54 -24.37
CA SER A 346 -12.14 -33.71 -23.28
C SER A 346 -11.56 -32.30 -23.33
N LEU A 347 -12.17 -31.35 -22.62
CA LEU A 347 -11.62 -29.99 -22.43
C LEU A 347 -10.23 -30.03 -21.78
N LYS A 348 -9.99 -30.95 -20.83
CA LYS A 348 -8.70 -31.10 -20.18
C LYS A 348 -7.62 -31.48 -21.21
N GLU A 349 -7.91 -32.41 -22.10
CA GLU A 349 -6.99 -32.83 -23.18
C GLU A 349 -6.81 -31.73 -24.24
N PHE A 350 -7.83 -30.88 -24.44
CA PHE A 350 -7.75 -29.73 -25.35
C PHE A 350 -6.78 -28.65 -24.88
N PHE A 351 -6.61 -28.52 -23.56
CA PHE A 351 -5.72 -27.54 -22.95
C PHE A 351 -4.29 -28.07 -22.66
N THR A 352 -3.99 -29.34 -22.99
CA THR A 352 -2.67 -29.95 -22.79
C THR A 352 -1.86 -29.93 -24.09
#